data_14564ae1cba1b49b2e515d2a31038557
#
_entry.id   14564ae1cba1b49b2e515d2a31038557
#
_cell.length_a   1.000
_cell.length_b   1.000
_cell.length_c   1.000
_cell.angle_alpha   90.00
_cell.angle_beta   90.00
_cell.angle_gamma   90.00
#
_symmetry.space_group_name_H-M   'P 1'
#
loop_
_entity.id
_entity.type
_entity.pdbx_description
1 polymer ?
#
loop_
_entity_poly.entity_id
_entity_poly.type
_entity_poly.pdbx_seq_one_letter_code
_entity_poly.pdbx_strand_id
1 'polypeptide(L)'
;MSEDEKSRLRGEAYTIMASRYYDAFRNFGGLCLAKKAYSGSENFEDGRATALETVEFIDDLLEAAINEPGFIWNIPDADIAQWSGRLTRASARALRAKVWMFAASPLFNNAEPYMQYAPNKMTEFTNIEHVWFGGYDEDLWDRCLEYCDDFFEDNAANGDYYRLVQPATEDEGGYRMAFRRAYRYRNNVNNHEKLFDAHPTQWMSSSGVDGVITDNRWGWGWPGFALDPTRQGAAVPTNELMECFGMQDGRNFPYSDIYGAGKNPEGIDMFADRDPRLYETMLVPRPSIPSVLGSYGEKGFTYVDTWVGGAFDYTKDFHGDQADDVKSGYRKFKWFLDYFGNHMDDEFIGISYIRLAEMYLIRAEARAETGDLTGALDDLHVVRSRVGLGRLETMNPELNLTTNKENLINEILRERNCEIGAECGDRLYDMVRRKRQDLFTKTLHEIKIYRLDESGKRLVEGDDHRWDPSTPWPEFEYEKKPITDYPRKWWEPGYWTNKWYLDPVSRIEIQKGYGLTQNPGW
;
A
#
# COMPACT_ATOMS: atom_id res chain seq x y z
N MET A 1 -19.31 34.59 2.12
CA MET A 1 -19.35 33.12 2.03
C MET A 1 -20.83 32.72 2.06
N SER A 2 -21.29 32.02 1.02
CA SER A 2 -22.66 31.50 0.95
C SER A 2 -22.91 30.39 1.97
N GLU A 3 -24.16 30.02 2.24
CA GLU A 3 -24.46 28.87 3.12
C GLU A 3 -23.98 27.55 2.51
N ASP A 4 -24.03 27.41 1.19
CA ASP A 4 -23.49 26.23 0.49
C ASP A 4 -21.98 26.12 0.65
N GLU A 5 -21.23 27.21 0.54
CA GLU A 5 -19.78 27.22 0.80
C GLU A 5 -19.46 26.87 2.26
N LYS A 6 -20.23 27.38 3.23
CA LYS A 6 -20.05 27.02 4.65
C LYS A 6 -20.35 25.53 4.88
N SER A 7 -21.42 25.02 4.29
CA SER A 7 -21.80 23.60 4.36
C SER A 7 -20.72 22.71 3.77
N ARG A 8 -20.21 23.06 2.58
CA ARG A 8 -19.09 22.35 1.97
C ARG A 8 -17.85 22.33 2.87
N LEU A 9 -17.46 23.47 3.43
CA LEU A 9 -16.31 23.56 4.33
C LEU A 9 -16.50 22.76 5.63
N ARG A 10 -17.73 22.67 6.17
CA ARG A 10 -18.01 21.80 7.32
C ARG A 10 -17.83 20.33 6.94
N GLY A 11 -18.35 19.87 5.79
CA GLY A 11 -18.17 18.52 5.29
C GLY A 11 -16.68 18.16 5.12
N GLU A 12 -15.89 19.05 4.52
CA GLU A 12 -14.44 18.87 4.40
C GLU A 12 -13.77 18.82 5.78
N ALA A 13 -14.11 19.72 6.70
CA ALA A 13 -13.52 19.76 8.03
C ALA A 13 -13.81 18.49 8.84
N TYR A 14 -15.06 18.01 8.83
CA TYR A 14 -15.44 16.76 9.48
C TYR A 14 -14.68 15.57 8.88
N THR A 15 -14.56 15.50 7.57
CA THR A 15 -13.80 14.42 6.90
C THR A 15 -12.32 14.45 7.25
N ILE A 16 -11.71 15.65 7.34
CA ILE A 16 -10.32 15.81 7.78
C ILE A 16 -10.16 15.37 9.24
N MET A 17 -11.05 15.79 10.13
CA MET A 17 -11.02 15.36 11.53
C MET A 17 -11.12 13.85 11.63
N ALA A 18 -12.10 13.24 10.97
CA ALA A 18 -12.28 11.79 10.94
C ALA A 18 -11.02 11.06 10.45
N SER A 19 -10.38 11.55 9.38
CA SER A 19 -9.17 10.95 8.85
C SER A 19 -8.00 11.00 9.84
N ARG A 20 -7.86 12.09 10.60
CA ARG A 20 -6.80 12.22 11.63
C ARG A 20 -7.06 11.33 12.84
N TYR A 21 -8.32 11.24 13.28
CA TYR A 21 -8.71 10.29 14.33
C TYR A 21 -8.49 8.84 13.86
N TYR A 22 -8.84 8.52 12.63
CA TYR A 22 -8.60 7.18 12.07
C TYR A 22 -7.11 6.84 12.01
N ASP A 23 -6.26 7.77 11.57
CA ASP A 23 -4.81 7.56 11.56
C ASP A 23 -4.27 7.30 12.98
N ALA A 24 -4.74 8.05 13.98
CA ALA A 24 -4.35 7.83 15.36
C ALA A 24 -4.93 6.50 15.92
N PHE A 25 -6.19 6.19 15.61
CA PHE A 25 -6.84 4.95 16.04
C PHE A 25 -6.10 3.71 15.55
N ARG A 26 -5.67 3.68 14.30
CA ARG A 26 -4.90 2.54 13.74
C ARG A 26 -3.60 2.27 14.50
N ASN A 27 -3.01 3.30 15.10
CA ASN A 27 -1.74 3.19 15.80
C ASN A 27 -1.90 2.99 17.32
N PHE A 28 -2.95 3.55 17.93
CA PHE A 28 -3.04 3.61 19.39
C PHE A 28 -4.29 2.94 19.99
N GLY A 29 -5.30 2.60 19.20
CA GLY A 29 -6.61 2.18 19.69
C GLY A 29 -7.44 3.36 20.20
N GLY A 30 -8.08 3.24 21.36
CA GLY A 30 -8.89 4.29 21.95
C GLY A 30 -8.13 5.60 22.16
N LEU A 31 -8.80 6.73 21.94
CA LEU A 31 -8.20 8.08 21.88
C LEU A 31 -8.93 9.05 22.82
N CYS A 32 -8.30 10.19 23.12
CA CYS A 32 -9.01 11.32 23.70
C CYS A 32 -9.85 12.01 22.63
N LEU A 33 -11.14 12.18 22.87
CA LEU A 33 -12.08 12.68 21.87
C LEU A 33 -12.36 14.18 22.07
N ALA A 34 -11.93 15.00 21.14
CA ALA A 34 -12.21 16.44 21.16
C ALA A 34 -13.65 16.71 20.67
N LYS A 35 -14.63 16.63 21.56
CA LYS A 35 -16.05 16.83 21.25
C LYS A 35 -16.46 18.30 21.17
N LYS A 36 -15.58 19.22 21.52
CA LYS A 36 -15.79 20.69 21.45
C LYS A 36 -14.49 21.42 21.14
N ALA A 37 -14.60 22.67 20.77
CA ALA A 37 -13.44 23.56 20.74
C ALA A 37 -13.05 23.95 22.18
N TYR A 38 -11.78 23.78 22.51
CA TYR A 38 -11.24 24.17 23.82
C TYR A 38 -10.68 25.60 23.74
N SER A 39 -10.93 26.39 24.78
CA SER A 39 -10.26 27.67 24.94
C SER A 39 -8.87 27.45 25.54
N GLY A 40 -7.92 28.37 25.30
CA GLY A 40 -6.57 28.26 25.87
C GLY A 40 -6.48 28.33 27.40
N SER A 41 -7.59 28.57 28.08
CA SER A 41 -7.70 28.63 29.55
C SER A 41 -8.40 27.41 30.18
N GLU A 42 -8.92 26.49 29.35
CA GLU A 42 -9.55 25.25 29.84
C GLU A 42 -8.49 24.18 30.14
N ASN A 43 -8.69 23.43 31.23
CA ASN A 43 -7.92 22.21 31.45
C ASN A 43 -8.41 21.14 30.48
N PHE A 44 -7.47 20.53 29.77
CA PHE A 44 -7.71 19.39 28.93
C PHE A 44 -7.44 18.12 29.76
N GLU A 45 -8.49 17.59 30.35
CA GLU A 45 -8.42 16.40 31.25
C GLU A 45 -9.27 15.24 30.72
N ASP A 46 -9.50 15.20 29.41
CA ASP A 46 -10.25 14.10 28.79
C ASP A 46 -9.33 12.88 28.63
N GLY A 47 -9.57 11.84 29.43
CA GLY A 47 -8.89 10.56 29.33
C GLY A 47 -9.16 9.87 27.97
N ARG A 48 -8.51 8.73 27.76
CA ARG A 48 -8.77 7.90 26.58
C ARG A 48 -10.20 7.34 26.64
N ALA A 49 -10.94 7.51 25.55
CA ALA A 49 -12.15 6.75 25.27
C ALA A 49 -11.81 5.29 24.93
N THR A 50 -12.79 4.41 24.98
CA THR A 50 -12.64 3.04 24.50
C THR A 50 -12.36 3.00 22.99
N ALA A 51 -11.87 1.87 22.49
CA ALA A 51 -11.67 1.67 21.06
C ALA A 51 -12.99 1.80 20.29
N LEU A 52 -14.09 1.26 20.82
CA LEU A 52 -15.40 1.33 20.19
C LEU A 52 -15.94 2.76 20.16
N GLU A 53 -15.92 3.49 21.30
CA GLU A 53 -16.34 4.90 21.34
C GLU A 53 -15.52 5.77 20.38
N THR A 54 -14.25 5.41 20.16
CA THR A 54 -13.40 6.12 19.20
C THR A 54 -13.85 5.89 17.77
N VAL A 55 -14.18 4.66 17.41
CA VAL A 55 -14.71 4.32 16.06
C VAL A 55 -16.06 4.98 15.84
N GLU A 56 -16.95 4.93 16.82
CA GLU A 56 -18.27 5.58 16.75
C GLU A 56 -18.12 7.10 16.58
N PHE A 57 -17.21 7.74 17.31
CA PHE A 57 -16.94 9.16 17.13
C PHE A 57 -16.41 9.50 15.71
N ILE A 58 -15.57 8.64 15.15
CA ILE A 58 -15.11 8.81 13.75
C ILE A 58 -16.29 8.66 12.79
N ASP A 59 -17.17 7.68 13.04
CA ASP A 59 -18.37 7.43 12.25
C ASP A 59 -19.33 8.61 12.29
N ASP A 60 -19.61 9.15 13.49
CA ASP A 60 -20.44 10.37 13.69
C ASP A 60 -19.92 11.58 12.89
N LEU A 61 -18.59 11.78 12.87
CA LEU A 61 -17.98 12.86 12.07
C LEU A 61 -18.21 12.65 10.58
N LEU A 62 -18.08 11.41 10.11
CA LEU A 62 -18.29 11.09 8.69
C LEU A 62 -19.76 11.16 8.31
N GLU A 63 -20.66 10.73 9.17
CA GLU A 63 -22.09 10.89 8.98
C GLU A 63 -22.49 12.38 8.92
N ALA A 64 -21.98 13.19 9.84
CA ALA A 64 -22.18 14.63 9.81
C ALA A 64 -21.66 15.25 8.51
N ALA A 65 -20.49 14.82 8.00
CA ALA A 65 -19.95 15.29 6.73
C ALA A 65 -20.86 14.90 5.56
N ILE A 66 -21.28 13.63 5.48
CA ILE A 66 -22.13 13.09 4.41
C ILE A 66 -23.47 13.82 4.34
N ASN A 67 -24.02 14.21 5.48
CA ASN A 67 -25.31 14.90 5.60
C ASN A 67 -25.25 16.41 5.34
N GLU A 68 -24.08 17.01 5.15
CA GLU A 68 -23.97 18.43 4.81
C GLU A 68 -24.51 18.69 3.39
N PRO A 69 -25.55 19.53 3.23
CA PRO A 69 -26.23 19.70 1.93
C PRO A 69 -25.34 20.23 0.82
N GLY A 70 -24.40 21.11 1.13
CA GLY A 70 -23.44 21.68 0.18
C GLY A 70 -22.20 20.82 -0.07
N PHE A 71 -22.06 19.65 0.59
CA PHE A 71 -20.93 18.75 0.40
C PHE A 71 -21.18 17.87 -0.81
N ILE A 72 -20.65 18.27 -1.96
CA ILE A 72 -20.89 17.66 -3.27
C ILE A 72 -20.28 16.26 -3.38
N TRP A 73 -20.88 15.41 -4.24
CA TRP A 73 -20.40 14.05 -4.48
C TRP A 73 -19.00 14.02 -5.10
N ASN A 74 -18.77 14.84 -6.11
CA ASN A 74 -17.51 14.94 -6.84
C ASN A 74 -17.23 16.38 -7.24
N ILE A 75 -15.99 16.70 -7.55
CA ILE A 75 -15.63 17.97 -8.18
C ILE A 75 -16.01 17.88 -9.65
N PRO A 76 -16.82 18.81 -10.19
CA PRO A 76 -17.14 18.85 -11.61
C PRO A 76 -15.89 18.96 -12.47
N ASP A 77 -15.88 18.32 -13.66
CA ASP A 77 -14.71 18.31 -14.56
C ASP A 77 -14.23 19.71 -14.95
N ALA A 78 -15.17 20.68 -15.08
CA ALA A 78 -14.85 22.08 -15.35
C ALA A 78 -14.04 22.76 -14.24
N ASP A 79 -14.15 22.27 -13.01
CA ASP A 79 -13.56 22.85 -11.81
C ASP A 79 -12.32 22.08 -11.32
N ILE A 80 -12.01 20.91 -11.91
CA ILE A 80 -10.90 20.05 -11.47
C ILE A 80 -9.57 20.81 -11.45
N ALA A 81 -9.29 21.65 -12.44
CA ALA A 81 -8.03 22.40 -12.51
C ALA A 81 -7.80 23.29 -11.29
N GLN A 82 -8.89 23.82 -10.70
CA GLN A 82 -8.83 24.71 -9.54
C GLN A 82 -9.02 23.99 -8.21
N TRP A 83 -9.85 22.93 -8.18
CA TRP A 83 -10.35 22.32 -6.95
C TRP A 83 -9.87 20.89 -6.72
N SER A 84 -9.04 20.32 -7.63
CA SER A 84 -8.48 18.98 -7.46
C SER A 84 -7.79 18.84 -6.10
N GLY A 85 -8.03 17.71 -5.42
CA GLY A 85 -7.51 17.43 -4.08
C GLY A 85 -8.38 17.93 -2.93
N ARG A 86 -9.47 18.67 -3.19
CA ARG A 86 -10.47 18.95 -2.16
C ARG A 86 -11.31 17.71 -1.89
N LEU A 87 -11.69 17.55 -0.62
CA LEU A 87 -12.51 16.42 -0.21
C LEU A 87 -13.96 16.56 -0.70
N THR A 88 -14.60 15.43 -0.88
CA THR A 88 -15.95 15.32 -1.42
C THR A 88 -16.77 14.35 -0.57
N ARG A 89 -18.09 14.32 -0.77
CA ARG A 89 -18.97 13.36 -0.09
C ARG A 89 -18.51 11.91 -0.38
N ALA A 90 -18.04 11.63 -1.59
CA ALA A 90 -17.47 10.33 -1.93
C ALA A 90 -16.22 10.00 -1.10
N SER A 91 -15.38 11.01 -0.79
CA SER A 91 -14.23 10.82 0.11
C SER A 91 -14.65 10.40 1.51
N ALA A 92 -15.72 11.03 2.04
CA ALA A 92 -16.26 10.69 3.37
C ALA A 92 -16.89 9.29 3.41
N ARG A 93 -17.70 8.93 2.38
CA ARG A 93 -18.25 7.57 2.25
C ARG A 93 -17.15 6.51 2.18
N ALA A 94 -16.14 6.73 1.36
CA ALA A 94 -15.02 5.80 1.20
C ALA A 94 -14.22 5.65 2.50
N LEU A 95 -13.97 6.75 3.20
CA LEU A 95 -13.29 6.70 4.49
C LEU A 95 -14.12 5.94 5.54
N ARG A 96 -15.46 6.11 5.54
CA ARG A 96 -16.37 5.39 6.45
C ARG A 96 -16.23 3.87 6.28
N ALA A 97 -16.30 3.36 5.06
CA ALA A 97 -16.10 1.94 4.76
C ALA A 97 -14.70 1.45 5.20
N LYS A 98 -13.64 2.24 4.94
CA LYS A 98 -12.26 1.91 5.33
C LYS A 98 -12.10 1.85 6.85
N VAL A 99 -12.72 2.74 7.60
CA VAL A 99 -12.73 2.74 9.07
C VAL A 99 -13.37 1.47 9.62
N TRP A 100 -14.54 1.10 9.09
CA TRP A 100 -15.25 -0.08 9.56
C TRP A 100 -14.60 -1.40 9.13
N MET A 101 -13.96 -1.47 7.96
CA MET A 101 -13.10 -2.60 7.62
C MET A 101 -12.00 -2.82 8.68
N PHE A 102 -11.36 -1.73 9.12
CA PHE A 102 -10.32 -1.83 10.14
C PHE A 102 -10.89 -2.23 11.50
N ALA A 103 -11.99 -1.64 11.91
CA ALA A 103 -12.66 -1.91 13.17
C ALA A 103 -13.21 -3.34 13.25
N ALA A 104 -13.86 -3.83 12.19
CA ALA A 104 -14.40 -5.19 12.11
C ALA A 104 -13.31 -6.28 12.09
N SER A 105 -12.07 -5.90 11.82
CA SER A 105 -10.94 -6.84 11.69
C SER A 105 -10.48 -7.40 13.04
N PRO A 106 -9.81 -8.58 13.05
CA PRO A 106 -9.47 -9.33 14.26
C PRO A 106 -8.61 -8.63 15.32
N LEU A 107 -8.01 -7.47 15.02
CA LEU A 107 -7.22 -6.72 16.01
C LEU A 107 -8.09 -6.27 17.20
N PHE A 108 -9.25 -5.68 16.92
CA PHE A 108 -10.20 -5.16 17.90
C PHE A 108 -11.42 -6.05 18.08
N ASN A 109 -11.92 -6.64 16.99
CA ASN A 109 -13.09 -7.49 16.93
C ASN A 109 -12.69 -8.96 16.97
N ASN A 110 -12.49 -9.50 18.15
CA ASN A 110 -12.08 -10.89 18.34
C ASN A 110 -12.56 -11.39 19.70
N ALA A 111 -12.68 -12.72 19.88
CA ALA A 111 -13.07 -13.33 21.15
C ALA A 111 -12.15 -12.94 22.31
N GLU A 112 -10.85 -12.76 22.03
CA GLU A 112 -9.84 -12.37 23.00
C GLU A 112 -9.05 -11.16 22.49
N PRO A 113 -8.58 -10.25 23.38
CA PRO A 113 -7.74 -9.14 23.02
C PRO A 113 -6.41 -9.64 22.43
N TYR A 114 -5.76 -8.80 21.60
CA TYR A 114 -4.49 -9.17 20.97
C TYR A 114 -3.37 -9.40 22.00
N MET A 115 -3.48 -8.81 23.16
CA MET A 115 -2.55 -8.96 24.28
C MET A 115 -3.27 -8.64 25.60
N GLN A 116 -3.11 -9.51 26.58
CA GLN A 116 -3.59 -9.24 27.94
C GLN A 116 -2.55 -8.40 28.70
N TYR A 117 -3.04 -7.58 29.63
CA TYR A 117 -2.15 -6.89 30.53
C TYR A 117 -1.48 -7.86 31.50
N ALA A 118 -0.16 -7.78 31.62
CA ALA A 118 0.55 -8.49 32.68
C ALA A 118 0.25 -7.79 34.04
N PRO A 119 -0.27 -8.49 35.03
CA PRO A 119 -0.72 -7.88 36.31
C PRO A 119 0.34 -7.03 37.02
N ASN A 120 1.62 -7.34 36.80
CA ASN A 120 2.76 -6.70 37.49
C ASN A 120 3.29 -5.45 36.79
N LYS A 121 2.72 -5.08 35.63
CA LYS A 121 3.14 -3.92 34.84
C LYS A 121 1.99 -2.95 34.56
N MET A 122 0.83 -3.20 35.12
CA MET A 122 -0.31 -2.30 35.00
C MET A 122 -0.05 -1.04 35.79
N THR A 123 -0.05 0.08 35.16
CA THR A 123 -0.40 1.34 35.79
C THR A 123 -1.88 1.24 36.19
N GLU A 124 -2.27 1.79 37.32
CA GLU A 124 -3.62 1.67 37.95
C GLU A 124 -4.79 2.07 37.01
N PHE A 125 -4.52 2.53 35.79
CA PHE A 125 -5.47 3.16 34.89
C PHE A 125 -5.56 2.50 33.51
N THR A 126 -5.01 1.30 33.31
CA THR A 126 -5.07 0.68 31.99
C THR A 126 -6.39 -0.06 31.82
N ASN A 127 -7.22 0.39 30.86
CA ASN A 127 -8.46 -0.28 30.49
C ASN A 127 -8.26 -1.07 29.18
N ILE A 128 -8.58 -2.37 29.20
CA ILE A 128 -8.47 -3.25 28.05
C ILE A 128 -9.39 -2.81 26.90
N GLU A 129 -10.51 -2.16 27.20
CA GLU A 129 -11.45 -1.63 26.20
C GLU A 129 -10.85 -0.51 25.32
N HIS A 130 -9.69 0.05 25.70
CA HIS A 130 -8.94 0.94 24.82
C HIS A 130 -8.39 0.24 23.57
N VAL A 131 -8.29 -1.10 23.59
CA VAL A 131 -7.64 -1.88 22.54
C VAL A 131 -8.43 -3.13 22.12
N TRP A 132 -9.66 -3.28 22.59
CA TRP A 132 -10.52 -4.43 22.33
C TRP A 132 -11.99 -4.08 22.55
N PHE A 133 -12.88 -4.62 21.72
CA PHE A 133 -14.33 -4.35 21.78
C PHE A 133 -15.10 -5.22 22.80
N GLY A 134 -14.40 -6.09 23.53
CA GLY A 134 -15.04 -6.94 24.54
C GLY A 134 -15.49 -8.31 24.04
N GLY A 135 -15.33 -8.62 22.78
CA GLY A 135 -15.76 -9.86 22.14
C GLY A 135 -15.69 -9.78 20.61
N TYR A 136 -16.12 -10.86 19.96
CA TYR A 136 -16.37 -10.87 18.51
C TYR A 136 -17.83 -10.52 18.24
N ASP A 137 -18.04 -9.58 17.35
CA ASP A 137 -19.33 -9.12 16.87
C ASP A 137 -19.36 -9.22 15.32
N GLU A 138 -20.20 -10.10 14.79
CA GLU A 138 -20.34 -10.32 13.35
C GLU A 138 -21.00 -9.14 12.63
N ASP A 139 -21.88 -8.40 13.31
CA ASP A 139 -22.60 -7.27 12.76
C ASP A 139 -21.67 -6.13 12.29
N LEU A 140 -20.41 -6.10 12.77
CA LEU A 140 -19.43 -5.09 12.33
C LEU A 140 -18.99 -5.29 10.88
N TRP A 141 -18.94 -6.54 10.38
CA TRP A 141 -18.68 -6.81 8.98
C TRP A 141 -19.88 -6.50 8.09
N ASP A 142 -21.11 -6.77 8.57
CA ASP A 142 -22.34 -6.38 7.88
C ASP A 142 -22.41 -4.86 7.72
N ARG A 143 -22.06 -4.12 8.77
CA ARG A 143 -21.96 -2.64 8.72
C ARG A 143 -20.90 -2.15 7.73
N CYS A 144 -19.73 -2.79 7.69
CA CYS A 144 -18.71 -2.48 6.70
C CYS A 144 -19.23 -2.69 5.26
N LEU A 145 -19.94 -3.80 5.02
CA LEU A 145 -20.53 -4.12 3.73
C LEU A 145 -21.61 -3.11 3.34
N GLU A 146 -22.51 -2.75 4.26
CA GLU A 146 -23.53 -1.71 4.07
C GLU A 146 -22.91 -0.38 3.62
N TYR A 147 -21.84 0.07 4.27
CA TYR A 147 -21.19 1.33 3.90
C TYR A 147 -20.42 1.25 2.57
N CYS A 148 -19.96 0.08 2.18
CA CYS A 148 -19.44 -0.13 0.83
C CYS A 148 -20.56 -0.02 -0.21
N ASP A 149 -21.69 -0.71 0.01
CA ASP A 149 -22.83 -0.70 -0.90
C ASP A 149 -23.43 0.70 -1.01
N ASP A 150 -23.59 1.43 0.09
CA ASP A 150 -23.97 2.86 0.12
C ASP A 150 -23.07 3.72 -0.80
N PHE A 151 -21.75 3.49 -0.74
CA PHE A 151 -20.82 4.20 -1.63
C PHE A 151 -21.09 3.91 -3.10
N PHE A 152 -21.26 2.63 -3.46
CA PHE A 152 -21.49 2.23 -4.85
C PHE A 152 -22.88 2.65 -5.36
N GLU A 153 -23.92 2.62 -4.51
CA GLU A 153 -25.25 3.13 -4.82
C GLU A 153 -25.23 4.65 -5.08
N ASP A 154 -24.57 5.40 -4.18
CA ASP A 154 -24.40 6.85 -4.37
C ASP A 154 -23.57 7.17 -5.63
N ASN A 155 -22.55 6.36 -5.94
CA ASN A 155 -21.77 6.53 -7.17
C ASN A 155 -22.64 6.31 -8.42
N ALA A 156 -23.42 5.24 -8.43
CA ALA A 156 -24.37 4.97 -9.54
C ALA A 156 -25.41 6.09 -9.68
N ALA A 157 -25.96 6.59 -8.57
CA ALA A 157 -26.92 7.71 -8.58
C ALA A 157 -26.29 9.02 -9.12
N ASN A 158 -24.96 9.15 -9.05
CA ASN A 158 -24.19 10.28 -9.61
C ASN A 158 -23.52 9.92 -10.96
N GLY A 159 -24.06 8.94 -11.69
CA GLY A 159 -23.67 8.59 -13.06
C GLY A 159 -22.32 7.88 -13.15
N ASP A 160 -21.95 7.10 -12.14
CA ASP A 160 -20.68 6.37 -12.04
C ASP A 160 -19.47 7.30 -12.29
N TYR A 161 -19.53 8.48 -11.68
CA TYR A 161 -18.46 9.47 -11.84
C TYR A 161 -17.10 8.86 -11.49
N TYR A 162 -17.02 8.21 -10.33
CA TYR A 162 -15.80 7.50 -9.96
C TYR A 162 -15.77 6.14 -10.65
N ARG A 163 -14.71 5.90 -11.40
CA ARG A 163 -14.49 4.68 -12.17
C ARG A 163 -13.01 4.34 -12.25
N LEU A 164 -12.70 3.05 -12.39
CA LEU A 164 -11.32 2.60 -12.57
C LEU A 164 -10.77 3.12 -13.90
N VAL A 165 -9.53 3.57 -13.88
CA VAL A 165 -8.78 3.91 -15.09
C VAL A 165 -8.66 2.64 -15.95
N GLN A 166 -9.13 2.71 -17.19
CA GLN A 166 -9.10 1.60 -18.13
C GLN A 166 -7.87 1.68 -19.04
N PRO A 167 -7.33 0.54 -19.50
CA PRO A 167 -6.26 0.50 -20.47
C PRO A 167 -6.72 1.04 -21.82
N ALA A 168 -5.82 1.78 -22.51
CA ALA A 168 -6.10 2.25 -23.86
C ALA A 168 -5.93 1.14 -24.91
N THR A 169 -5.10 0.14 -24.61
CA THR A 169 -4.86 -1.06 -25.42
C THR A 169 -4.84 -2.28 -24.51
N GLU A 170 -5.31 -3.41 -25.02
CA GLU A 170 -5.34 -4.69 -24.29
C GLU A 170 -4.00 -5.44 -24.45
N ASP A 171 -2.93 -4.80 -24.02
CA ASP A 171 -1.58 -5.33 -24.01
C ASP A 171 -0.84 -4.92 -22.72
N GLU A 172 0.34 -5.48 -22.48
CA GLU A 172 1.15 -5.16 -21.30
C GLU A 172 1.36 -3.66 -21.12
N GLY A 173 1.63 -2.94 -22.20
CA GLY A 173 1.87 -1.49 -22.17
C GLY A 173 0.63 -0.71 -21.73
N GLY A 174 -0.55 -1.05 -22.29
CA GLY A 174 -1.83 -0.46 -21.91
C GLY A 174 -2.21 -0.76 -20.46
N TYR A 175 -2.06 -2.01 -20.01
CA TYR A 175 -2.33 -2.43 -18.63
C TYR A 175 -1.43 -1.72 -17.63
N ARG A 176 -0.14 -1.65 -17.90
CA ARG A 176 0.84 -0.93 -17.08
C ARG A 176 0.51 0.54 -16.97
N MET A 177 0.18 1.19 -18.09
CA MET A 177 -0.16 2.60 -18.11
C MET A 177 -1.46 2.90 -17.38
N ALA A 178 -2.48 2.04 -17.48
CA ALA A 178 -3.72 2.17 -16.71
C ALA A 178 -3.44 2.13 -15.20
N PHE A 179 -2.64 1.16 -14.75
CA PHE A 179 -2.24 1.05 -13.36
C PHE A 179 -1.44 2.27 -12.90
N ARG A 180 -0.44 2.70 -13.69
CA ARG A 180 0.38 3.89 -13.39
C ARG A 180 -0.47 5.15 -13.22
N ARG A 181 -1.42 5.38 -14.10
CA ARG A 181 -2.34 6.53 -14.02
C ARG A 181 -3.18 6.47 -12.75
N ALA A 182 -3.69 5.29 -12.39
CA ALA A 182 -4.52 5.11 -11.22
C ALA A 182 -3.81 5.50 -9.92
N TYR A 183 -2.56 5.07 -9.70
CA TYR A 183 -1.87 5.35 -8.46
C TYR A 183 -1.12 6.69 -8.44
N ARG A 184 -0.62 7.16 -9.60
CA ARG A 184 0.34 8.27 -9.67
C ARG A 184 -0.32 9.63 -9.89
N TYR A 185 -1.29 9.71 -10.81
CA TYR A 185 -1.81 10.99 -11.25
C TYR A 185 -3.01 11.45 -10.44
N ARG A 186 -3.14 12.79 -10.28
CA ARG A 186 -4.33 13.44 -9.73
C ARG A 186 -5.53 13.16 -10.60
N ASN A 187 -6.73 13.36 -10.03
CA ASN A 187 -7.95 13.39 -10.83
C ASN A 187 -7.87 14.45 -11.92
N ASN A 188 -8.26 14.07 -13.12
CA ASN A 188 -8.48 14.91 -14.27
C ASN A 188 -9.58 14.27 -15.14
N VAL A 189 -9.93 14.87 -16.25
CA VAL A 189 -10.99 14.37 -17.14
C VAL A 189 -10.78 12.93 -17.65
N ASN A 190 -9.57 12.39 -17.52
CA ASN A 190 -9.21 11.03 -17.92
C ASN A 190 -8.91 10.10 -16.74
N ASN A 191 -8.96 10.61 -15.51
CA ASN A 191 -8.70 9.83 -14.30
C ASN A 191 -9.67 10.27 -13.20
N HIS A 192 -10.68 9.45 -12.92
CA HIS A 192 -11.65 9.66 -11.86
C HIS A 192 -11.57 8.56 -10.79
N GLU A 193 -10.38 8.02 -10.54
CA GLU A 193 -10.20 6.92 -9.58
C GLU A 193 -9.86 7.40 -8.17
N LYS A 194 -9.35 8.64 -8.01
CA LYS A 194 -8.96 9.19 -6.72
C LYS A 194 -10.17 9.67 -5.91
N LEU A 195 -10.35 9.10 -4.73
CA LEU A 195 -11.42 9.47 -3.79
C LEU A 195 -10.92 10.45 -2.73
N PHE A 196 -9.74 10.18 -2.19
CA PHE A 196 -9.08 11.00 -1.21
C PHE A 196 -7.58 10.95 -1.50
N ASP A 197 -7.00 12.07 -1.91
CA ASP A 197 -5.58 12.14 -2.21
C ASP A 197 -4.91 13.36 -1.57
N ALA A 198 -3.60 13.23 -1.35
CA ALA A 198 -2.74 14.32 -0.94
C ALA A 198 -1.97 14.82 -2.15
N HIS A 199 -1.91 16.14 -2.30
CA HIS A 199 -1.15 16.80 -3.35
C HIS A 199 0.16 17.31 -2.76
N PRO A 200 1.30 16.62 -2.98
CA PRO A 200 2.57 17.15 -2.57
C PRO A 200 2.86 18.44 -3.33
N THR A 201 3.26 19.48 -2.62
CA THR A 201 3.74 20.70 -3.25
C THR A 201 5.12 20.46 -3.83
N GLN A 202 5.38 20.96 -5.05
CA GLN A 202 6.73 21.00 -5.61
C GLN A 202 7.62 21.82 -4.69
N TRP A 203 8.68 21.22 -4.19
CA TRP A 203 9.76 21.94 -3.54
C TRP A 203 10.88 22.11 -4.56
N MET A 204 11.09 23.32 -5.03
CA MET A 204 12.31 23.68 -5.75
C MET A 204 13.41 23.87 -4.71
N SER A 205 14.37 22.98 -4.68
CA SER A 205 15.56 23.16 -3.87
C SER A 205 16.45 24.25 -4.50
N SER A 206 16.88 25.22 -3.72
CA SER A 206 17.86 26.23 -4.12
C SER A 206 19.26 25.66 -4.42
N SER A 207 19.47 24.36 -4.35
CA SER A 207 20.72 23.67 -4.60
C SER A 207 20.86 23.08 -6.01
N GLY A 208 20.03 23.48 -6.96
CA GLY A 208 20.17 23.09 -8.38
C GLY A 208 19.82 21.63 -8.71
N VAL A 209 19.22 20.92 -7.76
CA VAL A 209 18.62 19.61 -8.02
C VAL A 209 17.12 19.84 -8.15
N ASP A 210 16.70 20.17 -9.35
CA ASP A 210 15.34 20.56 -9.66
C ASP A 210 14.35 19.41 -9.40
N GLY A 211 13.25 19.74 -8.77
CA GLY A 211 12.04 18.94 -8.84
C GLY A 211 11.96 17.74 -7.89
N VAL A 212 12.57 17.78 -6.72
CA VAL A 212 12.49 16.68 -5.76
C VAL A 212 11.26 16.81 -4.87
N ILE A 213 10.38 15.83 -4.93
CA ILE A 213 9.34 15.65 -3.90
C ILE A 213 10.03 15.06 -2.67
N THR A 214 10.41 15.93 -1.73
CA THR A 214 11.20 15.57 -0.53
C THR A 214 10.33 15.34 0.69
N ASP A 215 9.09 14.94 0.56
CA ASP A 215 8.33 14.62 1.77
C ASP A 215 8.64 13.20 2.26
N ASN A 216 9.71 13.08 3.07
CA ASN A 216 10.10 11.84 3.74
C ASN A 216 9.05 11.31 4.73
N ARG A 217 8.01 12.11 5.06
CA ARG A 217 6.96 11.71 6.01
C ARG A 217 6.16 10.50 5.54
N TRP A 218 6.19 10.18 4.26
CA TRP A 218 5.50 9.05 3.66
C TRP A 218 6.37 7.80 3.47
N GLY A 219 7.57 7.79 4.03
CA GLY A 219 8.51 6.68 3.86
C GLY A 219 9.06 6.54 2.43
N TRP A 220 9.00 7.60 1.67
CA TRP A 220 9.46 7.69 0.29
C TRP A 220 10.90 8.14 0.26
N GLY A 221 11.80 7.24 -0.02
CA GLY A 221 13.12 7.67 -0.49
C GLY A 221 12.94 8.49 -1.77
N TRP A 222 13.87 9.38 -2.04
CA TRP A 222 13.91 10.20 -3.24
C TRP A 222 13.58 9.36 -4.48
N PRO A 223 12.46 9.56 -5.17
CA PRO A 223 12.11 8.71 -6.31
C PRO A 223 13.17 8.73 -7.38
N GLY A 224 13.80 9.90 -7.64
CA GLY A 224 14.87 10.05 -8.62
C GLY A 224 16.16 9.30 -8.31
N PHE A 225 16.36 8.88 -7.07
CA PHE A 225 17.52 8.08 -6.64
C PHE A 225 17.19 6.60 -6.45
N ALA A 226 15.93 6.22 -6.61
CA ALA A 226 15.50 4.83 -6.43
C ALA A 226 16.17 3.86 -7.40
N LEU A 227 16.67 4.34 -8.53
CA LEU A 227 17.37 3.55 -9.53
C LEU A 227 18.89 3.75 -9.52
N ASP A 228 19.39 4.75 -8.79
CA ASP A 228 20.84 4.92 -8.65
C ASP A 228 21.36 3.91 -7.62
N PRO A 229 22.17 2.91 -8.06
CA PRO A 229 22.68 1.89 -7.14
C PRO A 229 23.65 2.47 -6.12
N THR A 230 24.15 3.70 -6.33
CA THR A 230 25.13 4.36 -5.45
C THR A 230 24.48 5.20 -4.36
N ARG A 231 23.14 5.29 -4.31
CA ARG A 231 22.43 6.13 -3.36
C ARG A 231 21.42 5.36 -2.54
N GLN A 232 21.35 5.70 -1.25
CA GLN A 232 20.46 5.07 -0.29
C GLN A 232 18.99 5.29 -0.66
N GLY A 233 18.24 4.19 -0.80
CA GLY A 233 16.79 4.22 -0.99
C GLY A 233 16.09 3.91 0.34
N ALA A 234 15.12 4.74 0.75
CA ALA A 234 14.44 4.57 2.03
C ALA A 234 13.57 3.30 2.12
N ALA A 235 13.16 2.72 1.00
CA ALA A 235 12.34 1.52 0.97
C ALA A 235 12.76 0.61 -0.20
N VAL A 236 13.20 -0.59 0.14
CA VAL A 236 13.66 -1.58 -0.83
C VAL A 236 12.68 -2.76 -0.83
N PRO A 237 12.13 -3.16 -2.00
CA PRO A 237 11.27 -4.32 -2.09
C PRO A 237 12.03 -5.60 -1.75
N THR A 238 11.38 -6.53 -1.06
CA THR A 238 11.91 -7.87 -0.80
C THR A 238 11.42 -8.87 -1.83
N ASN A 239 12.03 -10.06 -1.86
CA ASN A 239 11.60 -11.12 -2.74
C ASN A 239 10.15 -11.57 -2.44
N GLU A 240 9.69 -11.46 -1.19
CA GLU A 240 8.32 -11.76 -0.80
C GLU A 240 7.29 -10.83 -1.45
N LEU A 241 7.64 -9.57 -1.69
CA LEU A 241 6.75 -8.67 -2.44
C LEU A 241 6.67 -9.09 -3.91
N MET A 242 7.81 -9.44 -4.52
CA MET A 242 7.85 -9.94 -5.90
C MET A 242 7.01 -11.22 -6.06
N GLU A 243 7.08 -12.12 -5.09
CA GLU A 243 6.30 -13.36 -5.07
C GLU A 243 4.78 -13.16 -4.95
N CYS A 244 4.30 -11.98 -4.55
CA CYS A 244 2.86 -11.69 -4.55
C CYS A 244 2.27 -11.61 -5.96
N PHE A 245 3.08 -11.23 -6.96
CA PHE A 245 2.60 -11.09 -8.33
C PHE A 245 2.58 -12.44 -9.04
N GLY A 246 1.46 -12.74 -9.69
CA GLY A 246 1.29 -13.94 -10.52
C GLY A 246 1.76 -13.74 -11.97
N MET A 247 1.24 -14.60 -12.83
CA MET A 247 1.42 -14.53 -14.29
C MET A 247 0.41 -13.57 -14.91
N GLN A 248 0.69 -13.12 -16.12
CA GLN A 248 -0.17 -12.20 -16.89
C GLN A 248 -1.56 -12.76 -17.18
N ASP A 249 -1.70 -14.08 -17.27
CA ASP A 249 -2.99 -14.73 -17.45
C ASP A 249 -3.81 -14.86 -16.14
N GLY A 250 -3.21 -14.55 -14.99
CA GLY A 250 -3.83 -14.60 -13.67
C GLY A 250 -3.53 -15.85 -12.86
N ARG A 251 -2.76 -16.81 -13.39
CA ARG A 251 -2.26 -17.96 -12.63
C ARG A 251 -1.19 -17.54 -11.62
N ASN A 252 -1.09 -18.28 -10.54
CA ASN A 252 0.03 -18.14 -9.63
C ASN A 252 1.33 -18.61 -10.28
N PHE A 253 2.44 -17.96 -9.93
CA PHE A 253 3.75 -18.35 -10.43
C PHE A 253 4.32 -19.50 -9.57
N PRO A 254 4.86 -20.57 -10.16
CA PRO A 254 5.38 -21.74 -9.41
C PRO A 254 6.81 -21.49 -8.94
N TYR A 255 6.99 -20.74 -7.85
CA TYR A 255 8.32 -20.35 -7.35
C TYR A 255 9.15 -21.49 -6.78
N SER A 256 8.54 -22.60 -6.35
CA SER A 256 9.23 -23.65 -5.59
C SER A 256 10.42 -24.28 -6.29
N ASP A 257 10.43 -24.30 -7.61
CA ASP A 257 11.38 -25.07 -8.41
C ASP A 257 12.46 -24.21 -9.11
N ILE A 258 12.44 -22.90 -8.86
CA ILE A 258 13.28 -21.93 -9.58
C ILE A 258 14.54 -21.55 -8.81
N TYR A 259 14.48 -21.58 -7.46
CA TYR A 259 15.56 -21.07 -6.64
C TYR A 259 16.64 -22.10 -6.36
N GLY A 260 17.91 -21.72 -6.52
CA GLY A 260 19.09 -22.47 -6.12
C GLY A 260 19.91 -23.04 -7.29
N ALA A 261 21.13 -23.45 -6.98
CA ALA A 261 22.06 -24.01 -7.97
C ALA A 261 21.49 -25.29 -8.61
N GLY A 262 21.52 -25.34 -9.92
CA GLY A 262 20.97 -26.46 -10.71
C GLY A 262 19.44 -26.53 -10.72
N LYS A 263 18.75 -25.53 -10.13
CA LYS A 263 17.33 -25.30 -10.32
C LYS A 263 17.11 -24.51 -11.61
N ASN A 264 15.89 -24.49 -12.08
CA ASN A 264 15.53 -23.86 -13.36
C ASN A 264 16.13 -24.54 -14.60
N PRO A 265 16.08 -25.91 -14.70
CA PRO A 265 16.67 -26.64 -15.83
C PRO A 265 15.98 -26.36 -17.16
N GLU A 266 14.77 -25.76 -17.14
CA GLU A 266 14.00 -25.39 -18.32
C GLU A 266 14.29 -23.96 -18.79
N GLY A 267 15.22 -23.23 -18.15
CA GLY A 267 15.58 -21.87 -18.51
C GLY A 267 14.42 -20.86 -18.35
N ILE A 268 13.50 -21.10 -17.41
CA ILE A 268 12.34 -20.22 -17.20
C ILE A 268 12.83 -18.86 -16.76
N ASP A 269 12.46 -17.81 -17.53
CA ASP A 269 12.63 -16.43 -17.08
C ASP A 269 11.57 -16.10 -16.03
N MET A 270 12.04 -15.95 -14.78
CA MET A 270 11.17 -15.64 -13.65
C MET A 270 10.43 -14.30 -13.78
N PHE A 271 10.84 -13.45 -14.68
CA PHE A 271 10.29 -12.11 -14.86
C PHE A 271 9.53 -11.91 -16.18
N ALA A 272 9.46 -12.93 -17.03
CA ALA A 272 8.68 -12.87 -18.26
C ALA A 272 7.19 -13.16 -17.99
N ASP A 273 6.32 -12.55 -18.77
CA ASP A 273 4.87 -12.78 -18.79
C ASP A 273 4.21 -12.72 -17.39
N ARG A 274 4.63 -11.74 -16.59
CA ARG A 274 4.11 -11.54 -15.23
C ARG A 274 2.95 -10.53 -15.22
N ASP A 275 2.24 -10.53 -14.10
CA ASP A 275 1.27 -9.49 -13.78
C ASP A 275 1.86 -8.11 -14.13
N PRO A 276 1.22 -7.30 -14.99
CA PRO A 276 1.76 -6.02 -15.44
C PRO A 276 2.09 -5.05 -14.31
N ARG A 277 1.44 -5.18 -13.16
CA ARG A 277 1.70 -4.34 -11.97
C ARG A 277 3.06 -4.62 -11.33
N LEU A 278 3.63 -5.81 -11.51
CA LEU A 278 5.00 -6.10 -11.06
C LEU A 278 5.98 -5.09 -11.67
N TYR A 279 5.89 -4.87 -12.96
CA TYR A 279 6.79 -4.02 -13.71
C TYR A 279 6.64 -2.52 -13.43
N GLU A 280 5.52 -2.13 -12.81
CA GLU A 280 5.30 -0.77 -12.32
C GLU A 280 5.67 -0.61 -10.84
N THR A 281 5.75 -1.72 -10.12
CA THR A 281 6.04 -1.72 -8.68
C THR A 281 7.54 -1.87 -8.40
N MET A 282 8.21 -2.72 -9.18
CA MET A 282 9.61 -3.09 -8.96
C MET A 282 10.40 -3.06 -10.27
N LEU A 283 11.67 -2.64 -10.18
CA LEU A 283 12.60 -2.79 -11.29
C LEU A 283 13.14 -4.22 -11.29
N VAL A 284 12.93 -4.91 -12.39
CA VAL A 284 13.32 -6.31 -12.64
C VAL A 284 14.00 -6.43 -14.00
N PRO A 285 14.81 -7.49 -14.26
CA PRO A 285 15.46 -7.70 -15.55
C PRO A 285 14.45 -7.70 -16.71
N ARG A 286 14.75 -6.96 -17.77
CA ARG A 286 13.90 -6.87 -18.97
C ARG A 286 14.71 -6.53 -20.20
N PRO A 287 14.35 -7.09 -21.40
CA PRO A 287 15.04 -6.81 -22.66
C PRO A 287 14.80 -5.39 -23.21
N SER A 288 13.97 -4.59 -22.55
CA SER A 288 13.71 -3.20 -22.92
C SER A 288 13.67 -2.30 -21.70
N ILE A 289 14.11 -1.06 -21.86
CA ILE A 289 13.99 -0.06 -20.82
C ILE A 289 12.58 0.55 -20.83
N PRO A 290 11.92 0.72 -19.67
CA PRO A 290 10.64 1.41 -19.63
C PRO A 290 10.74 2.85 -20.13
N SER A 291 9.73 3.33 -20.86
CA SER A 291 9.72 4.68 -21.46
C SER A 291 9.90 5.81 -20.45
N VAL A 292 9.44 5.63 -19.20
CA VAL A 292 9.66 6.60 -18.12
C VAL A 292 11.12 6.71 -17.69
N LEU A 293 11.98 5.82 -18.16
CA LEU A 293 13.43 5.89 -17.99
C LEU A 293 14.13 6.48 -19.22
N GLY A 294 13.47 7.37 -19.96
CA GLY A 294 13.99 7.96 -21.19
C GLY A 294 15.39 8.54 -21.04
N SER A 295 15.67 9.21 -19.93
CA SER A 295 17.00 9.74 -19.61
C SER A 295 18.09 8.67 -19.45
N TYR A 296 17.73 7.47 -19.01
CA TYR A 296 18.66 6.34 -19.00
C TYR A 296 18.89 5.78 -20.40
N GLY A 297 17.86 5.79 -21.25
CA GLY A 297 17.98 5.49 -22.68
C GLY A 297 18.93 6.46 -23.38
N GLU A 298 18.87 7.77 -23.08
CA GLU A 298 19.80 8.78 -23.58
C GLU A 298 21.25 8.54 -23.13
N LYS A 299 21.46 7.87 -21.98
CA LYS A 299 22.76 7.42 -21.50
C LYS A 299 23.23 6.10 -22.12
N GLY A 300 22.48 5.55 -23.08
CA GLY A 300 22.81 4.32 -23.79
C GLY A 300 22.31 3.03 -23.15
N PHE A 301 21.48 3.11 -22.10
CA PHE A 301 20.82 1.92 -21.55
C PHE A 301 19.61 1.56 -22.42
N THR A 302 19.59 0.35 -22.93
CA THR A 302 18.51 -0.15 -23.80
C THR A 302 17.68 -1.26 -23.15
N TYR A 303 18.16 -1.81 -22.03
CA TYR A 303 17.53 -2.90 -21.25
C TYR A 303 17.79 -2.69 -19.77
N VAL A 304 17.13 -3.48 -18.93
CA VAL A 304 17.30 -3.49 -17.48
C VAL A 304 18.04 -4.75 -17.08
N ASP A 305 19.21 -4.60 -16.45
CA ASP A 305 20.12 -5.67 -16.06
C ASP A 305 20.39 -5.65 -14.54
N THR A 306 19.40 -6.08 -13.76
CA THR A 306 19.53 -6.18 -12.29
C THR A 306 20.28 -7.42 -11.84
N TRP A 307 20.88 -8.19 -12.76
CA TRP A 307 21.69 -9.36 -12.41
C TRP A 307 23.06 -8.97 -11.86
N VAL A 308 23.71 -9.90 -11.18
CA VAL A 308 25.06 -9.71 -10.61
C VAL A 308 26.03 -9.33 -11.70
N GLY A 309 26.70 -8.19 -11.56
CA GLY A 309 27.61 -7.62 -12.54
C GLY A 309 26.95 -6.72 -13.58
N GLY A 310 25.63 -6.64 -13.63
CA GLY A 310 24.88 -5.73 -14.49
C GLY A 310 25.02 -4.26 -14.06
N ALA A 311 24.52 -3.33 -14.89
CA ALA A 311 24.54 -1.91 -14.58
C ALA A 311 23.58 -1.52 -13.45
N PHE A 312 22.49 -2.28 -13.29
CA PHE A 312 21.49 -2.14 -12.24
C PHE A 312 21.62 -3.24 -11.17
N ASP A 313 22.85 -3.72 -10.91
CA ASP A 313 23.11 -4.72 -9.88
C ASP A 313 22.92 -4.12 -8.48
N TYR A 314 21.80 -4.45 -7.83
CA TYR A 314 21.45 -3.99 -6.47
C TYR A 314 21.88 -4.97 -5.37
N THR A 315 22.82 -5.84 -5.67
CA THR A 315 23.43 -6.78 -4.70
C THR A 315 24.84 -6.36 -4.27
N LYS A 316 25.41 -5.32 -4.90
CA LYS A 316 26.76 -4.83 -4.61
C LYS A 316 26.79 -3.89 -3.41
N ASP A 317 27.91 -3.93 -2.69
CA ASP A 317 28.29 -2.92 -1.70
C ASP A 317 28.85 -1.69 -2.43
N PHE A 318 28.04 -0.67 -2.62
CA PHE A 318 28.47 0.55 -3.31
C PHE A 318 29.23 1.54 -2.42
N HIS A 319 29.07 1.45 -1.11
CA HIS A 319 29.73 2.35 -0.16
C HIS A 319 30.39 1.54 0.95
N GLY A 320 31.62 1.17 0.76
CA GLY A 320 32.46 0.32 1.59
C GLY A 320 32.43 0.49 3.11
N ASP A 321 31.83 1.54 3.66
CA ASP A 321 31.76 1.82 5.10
C ASP A 321 30.36 2.26 5.59
N GLN A 322 29.33 2.30 4.73
CA GLN A 322 27.99 2.69 5.16
C GLN A 322 27.09 1.43 5.22
N ALA A 323 26.91 0.95 6.43
CA ALA A 323 26.14 -0.26 6.77
C ALA A 323 24.63 -0.18 6.49
N ASP A 324 24.18 0.90 5.84
CA ASP A 324 22.74 1.22 5.72
C ASP A 324 22.12 0.84 4.36
N ASP A 325 22.90 0.25 3.44
CA ASP A 325 22.41 -0.15 2.13
C ASP A 325 21.67 -1.49 2.19
N VAL A 326 20.35 -1.45 2.27
CA VAL A 326 19.55 -2.66 2.17
C VAL A 326 19.66 -3.23 0.76
N LYS A 327 20.25 -4.41 0.68
CA LYS A 327 20.46 -5.17 -0.56
C LYS A 327 19.35 -6.19 -0.68
N SER A 328 18.48 -6.04 -1.67
CA SER A 328 17.44 -7.05 -1.93
C SER A 328 17.51 -7.63 -3.33
N GLY A 329 18.38 -7.10 -4.17
CA GLY A 329 18.40 -7.40 -5.60
C GLY A 329 17.35 -6.64 -6.41
N TYR A 330 16.52 -5.84 -5.74
CA TYR A 330 15.43 -5.07 -6.34
C TYR A 330 15.50 -3.58 -6.00
N ARG A 331 14.81 -2.78 -6.81
CA ARG A 331 14.48 -1.39 -6.46
C ARG A 331 12.99 -1.14 -6.64
N LYS A 332 12.44 -0.28 -5.79
CA LYS A 332 11.07 0.20 -5.94
C LYS A 332 10.99 1.05 -7.20
N PHE A 333 10.07 0.68 -8.10
CA PHE A 333 9.81 1.44 -9.31
C PHE A 333 8.53 2.27 -9.20
N LYS A 334 7.56 1.81 -8.43
CA LYS A 334 6.35 2.57 -8.11
C LYS A 334 6.74 3.94 -7.54
N TRP A 335 6.18 5.02 -8.10
CA TRP A 335 6.52 6.41 -7.80
C TRP A 335 7.87 6.90 -8.36
N PHE A 336 8.54 6.10 -9.17
CA PHE A 336 9.71 6.60 -9.86
C PHE A 336 9.33 7.75 -10.80
N LEU A 337 10.07 8.86 -10.68
CA LEU A 337 9.94 10.04 -11.52
C LEU A 337 11.21 10.20 -12.33
N ASP A 338 11.10 10.33 -13.64
CA ASP A 338 12.25 10.65 -14.49
C ASP A 338 12.63 12.13 -14.32
N TYR A 339 13.80 12.36 -13.77
CA TYR A 339 14.30 13.71 -13.48
C TYR A 339 15.17 14.30 -14.58
N PHE A 340 15.73 13.46 -15.43
CA PHE A 340 16.83 13.90 -16.26
C PHE A 340 16.40 14.54 -17.58
N GLY A 341 15.12 14.52 -17.92
CA GLY A 341 14.59 15.02 -19.17
C GLY A 341 13.93 16.39 -19.15
N ASN A 342 14.00 17.19 -18.08
CA ASN A 342 13.23 18.43 -17.91
C ASN A 342 11.69 18.26 -17.93
N HIS A 343 11.21 17.05 -18.00
CA HIS A 343 9.80 16.72 -18.02
C HIS A 343 9.47 15.89 -16.77
N MET A 344 9.28 16.56 -15.63
CA MET A 344 8.18 16.12 -14.82
C MET A 344 6.98 16.27 -15.74
N ASP A 345 6.36 15.15 -16.14
CA ASP A 345 5.07 15.21 -16.78
C ASP A 345 4.28 16.29 -16.06
N ASP A 346 3.76 17.30 -16.75
CA ASP A 346 2.98 18.39 -16.18
C ASP A 346 1.73 17.88 -15.42
N GLU A 347 1.51 16.58 -15.43
CA GLU A 347 0.52 15.86 -14.69
C GLU A 347 0.98 15.70 -13.25
N PHE A 348 0.52 16.60 -12.41
CA PHE A 348 0.78 16.62 -10.98
C PHE A 348 0.47 15.29 -10.30
N ILE A 349 1.40 14.85 -9.44
CA ILE A 349 1.25 13.63 -8.66
C ILE A 349 0.19 13.82 -7.57
N GLY A 350 -0.70 12.82 -7.45
CA GLY A 350 -1.64 12.68 -6.34
C GLY A 350 -1.33 11.40 -5.57
N ILE A 351 -1.00 11.52 -4.28
CA ILE A 351 -0.78 10.37 -3.40
C ILE A 351 -2.13 9.95 -2.84
N SER A 352 -2.62 8.78 -3.23
CA SER A 352 -3.90 8.27 -2.77
C SER A 352 -3.87 7.90 -1.29
N TYR A 353 -4.76 8.51 -0.53
CA TYR A 353 -5.15 7.99 0.78
C TYR A 353 -6.23 6.91 0.61
N ILE A 354 -7.16 7.12 -0.34
CA ILE A 354 -8.13 6.12 -0.80
C ILE A 354 -8.36 6.33 -2.30
N ARG A 355 -8.42 5.23 -3.05
CA ARG A 355 -8.84 5.23 -4.45
C ARG A 355 -9.85 4.11 -4.71
N LEU A 356 -10.60 4.21 -5.81
CA LEU A 356 -11.75 3.34 -6.08
C LEU A 356 -11.39 1.84 -6.09
N ALA A 357 -10.22 1.46 -6.58
CA ALA A 357 -9.80 0.06 -6.52
C ALA A 357 -9.79 -0.47 -5.08
N GLU A 358 -9.42 0.36 -4.10
CA GLU A 358 -9.47 -0.05 -2.70
C GLU A 358 -10.91 -0.29 -2.22
N MET A 359 -11.89 0.49 -2.70
CA MET A 359 -13.30 0.27 -2.35
C MET A 359 -13.81 -1.10 -2.79
N TYR A 360 -13.45 -1.56 -4.00
CA TYR A 360 -13.74 -2.93 -4.43
C TYR A 360 -13.08 -3.97 -3.53
N LEU A 361 -11.82 -3.74 -3.13
CA LEU A 361 -11.10 -4.68 -2.26
C LEU A 361 -11.60 -4.69 -0.81
N ILE A 362 -12.10 -3.55 -0.29
CA ILE A 362 -12.78 -3.48 1.02
C ILE A 362 -14.10 -4.27 0.94
N ARG A 363 -14.90 -4.04 -0.11
CA ARG A 363 -16.17 -4.76 -0.28
C ARG A 363 -15.97 -6.26 -0.50
N ALA A 364 -14.95 -6.65 -1.26
CA ALA A 364 -14.59 -8.06 -1.42
C ALA A 364 -14.30 -8.73 -0.07
N GLU A 365 -13.56 -8.05 0.81
CA GLU A 365 -13.24 -8.59 2.13
C GLU A 365 -14.48 -8.67 3.03
N ALA A 366 -15.32 -7.62 3.05
CA ALA A 366 -16.58 -7.62 3.81
C ALA A 366 -17.54 -8.72 3.32
N ARG A 367 -17.70 -8.89 2.00
CA ARG A 367 -18.49 -10.00 1.41
C ARG A 367 -17.95 -11.37 1.80
N ALA A 368 -16.62 -11.56 1.75
CA ALA A 368 -16.03 -12.82 2.17
C ALA A 368 -16.29 -13.11 3.65
N GLU A 369 -16.21 -12.09 4.52
CA GLU A 369 -16.46 -12.24 5.95
C GLU A 369 -17.94 -12.52 6.26
N THR A 370 -18.87 -11.92 5.55
CA THR A 370 -20.32 -12.17 5.67
C THR A 370 -20.80 -13.41 4.90
N GLY A 371 -19.89 -14.12 4.19
CA GLY A 371 -20.19 -15.41 3.54
C GLY A 371 -20.54 -15.34 2.06
N ASP A 372 -20.59 -14.17 1.44
CA ASP A 372 -20.76 -14.01 -0.02
C ASP A 372 -19.41 -14.14 -0.75
N LEU A 373 -18.89 -15.38 -0.83
CA LEU A 373 -17.60 -15.65 -1.49
C LEU A 373 -17.63 -15.36 -2.98
N THR A 374 -18.78 -15.55 -3.63
CA THR A 374 -18.95 -15.29 -5.07
C THR A 374 -18.89 -13.80 -5.37
N GLY A 375 -19.64 -12.98 -4.63
CA GLY A 375 -19.60 -11.53 -4.76
C GLY A 375 -18.21 -10.95 -4.43
N ALA A 376 -17.49 -11.54 -3.47
CA ALA A 376 -16.10 -11.17 -3.17
C ALA A 376 -15.17 -11.42 -4.37
N LEU A 377 -15.32 -12.56 -5.05
CA LEU A 377 -14.55 -12.89 -6.26
C LEU A 377 -14.91 -11.98 -7.44
N ASP A 378 -16.16 -11.54 -7.55
CA ASP A 378 -16.58 -10.57 -8.56
C ASP A 378 -15.90 -9.21 -8.34
N ASP A 379 -15.87 -8.70 -7.12
CA ASP A 379 -15.17 -7.46 -6.80
C ASP A 379 -13.65 -7.56 -7.04
N LEU A 380 -13.03 -8.68 -6.68
CA LEU A 380 -11.62 -8.93 -7.02
C LEU A 380 -11.39 -8.90 -8.53
N HIS A 381 -12.29 -9.51 -9.30
CA HIS A 381 -12.16 -9.57 -10.76
C HIS A 381 -12.25 -8.18 -11.40
N VAL A 382 -13.05 -7.27 -10.87
CA VAL A 382 -13.11 -5.88 -11.35
C VAL A 382 -11.72 -5.23 -11.31
N VAL A 383 -10.98 -5.39 -10.22
CA VAL A 383 -9.63 -4.83 -10.07
C VAL A 383 -8.63 -5.55 -10.97
N ARG A 384 -8.69 -6.87 -11.02
CA ARG A 384 -7.77 -7.74 -11.78
C ARG A 384 -7.92 -7.58 -13.30
N SER A 385 -9.16 -7.49 -13.78
CA SER A 385 -9.45 -7.38 -15.22
C SER A 385 -8.93 -6.08 -15.84
N ARG A 386 -8.82 -4.99 -15.06
CA ARG A 386 -8.20 -3.73 -15.50
C ARG A 386 -6.78 -3.92 -16.05
N VAL A 387 -6.04 -4.89 -15.53
CA VAL A 387 -4.67 -5.21 -15.94
C VAL A 387 -4.59 -6.54 -16.71
N GLY A 388 -5.72 -7.01 -17.24
CA GLY A 388 -5.79 -8.17 -18.13
C GLY A 388 -5.74 -9.54 -17.44
N LEU A 389 -5.80 -9.58 -16.10
CA LEU A 389 -5.74 -10.85 -15.37
C LEU A 389 -7.09 -11.57 -15.41
N GLY A 390 -7.05 -12.88 -15.61
CA GLY A 390 -8.22 -13.75 -15.55
C GLY A 390 -8.82 -13.87 -14.15
N ARG A 391 -10.02 -14.44 -14.06
CA ARG A 391 -10.71 -14.70 -12.79
C ARG A 391 -9.88 -15.64 -11.91
N LEU A 392 -9.67 -15.22 -10.67
CA LEU A 392 -8.72 -15.86 -9.76
C LEU A 392 -9.08 -17.34 -9.49
N GLU A 393 -10.37 -17.62 -9.22
CA GLU A 393 -10.89 -18.95 -8.96
C GLU A 393 -10.83 -19.89 -10.18
N THR A 394 -10.89 -19.31 -11.37
CA THR A 394 -10.80 -20.08 -12.63
C THR A 394 -9.34 -20.40 -12.94
N MET A 395 -8.45 -19.45 -12.73
CA MET A 395 -7.04 -19.60 -13.05
C MET A 395 -6.27 -20.42 -12.02
N ASN A 396 -6.78 -20.52 -10.77
CA ASN A 396 -6.14 -21.22 -9.65
C ASN A 396 -7.18 -22.08 -8.90
N PRO A 397 -7.75 -23.11 -9.54
CA PRO A 397 -8.83 -23.91 -8.96
C PRO A 397 -8.41 -24.69 -7.72
N GLU A 398 -7.12 -24.97 -7.55
CA GLU A 398 -6.55 -25.65 -6.38
C GLU A 398 -6.73 -24.86 -5.08
N LEU A 399 -6.94 -23.55 -5.14
CA LEU A 399 -7.17 -22.70 -3.98
C LEU A 399 -8.57 -22.84 -3.37
N ASN A 400 -9.52 -23.43 -4.10
CA ASN A 400 -10.91 -23.66 -3.66
C ASN A 400 -11.61 -22.37 -3.14
N LEU A 401 -11.41 -21.25 -3.81
CA LEU A 401 -11.81 -19.93 -3.32
C LEU A 401 -13.33 -19.73 -3.19
N THR A 402 -14.12 -20.49 -3.94
CA THR A 402 -15.59 -20.45 -3.86
C THR A 402 -16.16 -21.14 -2.63
N THR A 403 -15.35 -21.91 -1.90
CA THR A 403 -15.78 -22.71 -0.74
C THR A 403 -14.88 -22.56 0.49
N ASN A 404 -13.72 -21.94 0.34
CA ASN A 404 -12.77 -21.74 1.42
C ASN A 404 -12.57 -20.24 1.68
N LYS A 405 -13.28 -19.72 2.68
CA LYS A 405 -13.23 -18.32 3.10
C LYS A 405 -11.82 -17.87 3.49
N GLU A 406 -11.08 -18.70 4.23
CA GLU A 406 -9.73 -18.32 4.71
C GLU A 406 -8.75 -18.14 3.53
N ASN A 407 -8.77 -19.06 2.57
CA ASN A 407 -7.97 -18.94 1.36
C ASN A 407 -8.37 -17.69 0.56
N LEU A 408 -9.67 -17.40 0.45
CA LEU A 408 -10.14 -16.20 -0.25
C LEU A 408 -9.67 -14.92 0.44
N ILE A 409 -9.76 -14.83 1.76
CA ILE A 409 -9.24 -13.67 2.52
C ILE A 409 -7.73 -13.51 2.32
N ASN A 410 -6.96 -14.60 2.33
CA ASN A 410 -5.53 -14.53 2.03
C ASN A 410 -5.24 -13.99 0.62
N GLU A 411 -6.04 -14.39 -0.37
CA GLU A 411 -5.91 -13.90 -1.74
C GLU A 411 -6.38 -12.43 -1.86
N ILE A 412 -7.42 -12.01 -1.14
CA ILE A 412 -7.80 -10.59 -1.07
C ILE A 412 -6.65 -9.74 -0.51
N LEU A 413 -6.01 -10.18 0.58
CA LEU A 413 -4.87 -9.48 1.16
C LEU A 413 -3.65 -9.47 0.24
N ARG A 414 -3.45 -10.54 -0.56
CA ARG A 414 -2.41 -10.58 -1.60
C ARG A 414 -2.72 -9.59 -2.72
N GLU A 415 -3.97 -9.57 -3.20
CA GLU A 415 -4.41 -8.65 -4.25
C GLU A 415 -4.30 -7.19 -3.79
N ARG A 416 -4.67 -6.88 -2.54
CA ARG A 416 -4.45 -5.56 -1.93
C ARG A 416 -2.97 -5.18 -1.96
N ASN A 417 -2.06 -6.11 -1.69
CA ASN A 417 -0.63 -5.85 -1.74
C ASN A 417 -0.11 -5.60 -3.17
N CYS A 418 -0.63 -6.32 -4.17
CA CYS A 418 -0.30 -6.08 -5.58
C CYS A 418 -0.84 -4.73 -6.08
N GLU A 419 -2.05 -4.37 -5.66
CA GLU A 419 -2.75 -3.19 -6.17
C GLU A 419 -2.33 -1.91 -5.44
N ILE A 420 -2.45 -1.88 -4.10
CA ILE A 420 -2.21 -0.69 -3.27
C ILE A 420 -0.95 -0.79 -2.42
N GLY A 421 -0.21 -1.87 -2.51
CA GLY A 421 1.08 -2.01 -1.86
C GLY A 421 2.06 -0.90 -2.25
N ALA A 422 2.89 -0.45 -1.31
CA ALA A 422 3.76 0.72 -1.46
C ALA A 422 3.01 2.06 -1.74
N GLU A 423 1.71 2.13 -1.46
CA GLU A 423 0.94 3.36 -1.27
C GLU A 423 0.79 3.61 0.23
N CYS A 424 0.24 4.57 0.73
CA CYS A 424 -0.03 5.06 2.10
C CYS A 424 0.17 4.12 3.32
N GLY A 425 1.03 3.10 3.24
CA GLY A 425 1.32 2.17 4.34
C GLY A 425 0.25 1.10 4.59
N ASP A 426 -0.74 0.97 3.71
CA ASP A 426 -1.89 0.08 3.91
C ASP A 426 -1.48 -1.39 4.12
N ARG A 427 -0.37 -1.85 3.50
CA ARG A 427 0.13 -3.21 3.73
C ARG A 427 0.47 -3.48 5.21
N LEU A 428 1.11 -2.52 5.90
CA LEU A 428 1.40 -2.65 7.33
C LEU A 428 0.10 -2.79 8.12
N TYR A 429 -0.86 -1.93 7.83
CA TYR A 429 -2.14 -1.93 8.53
C TYR A 429 -3.01 -3.15 8.21
N ASP A 430 -2.93 -3.73 7.00
CA ASP A 430 -3.55 -5.02 6.69
C ASP A 430 -2.97 -6.14 7.56
N MET A 431 -1.65 -6.18 7.74
CA MET A 431 -0.98 -7.16 8.61
C MET A 431 -1.34 -6.97 10.09
N VAL A 432 -1.42 -5.71 10.53
CA VAL A 432 -1.78 -5.35 11.91
C VAL A 432 -3.23 -5.72 12.22
N ARG A 433 -4.20 -5.22 11.43
CA ARG A 433 -5.62 -5.44 11.69
C ARG A 433 -6.02 -6.92 11.62
N ARG A 434 -5.34 -7.70 10.76
CA ARG A 434 -5.55 -9.13 10.61
C ARG A 434 -4.71 -9.98 11.57
N LYS A 435 -3.93 -9.37 12.46
CA LYS A 435 -3.04 -10.05 13.42
C LYS A 435 -2.10 -11.06 12.75
N ARG A 436 -1.52 -10.69 11.60
CA ARG A 436 -0.66 -11.57 10.78
C ARG A 436 0.75 -11.67 11.37
N GLN A 437 0.84 -12.23 12.57
CA GLN A 437 2.13 -12.53 13.20
C GLN A 437 3.04 -13.37 12.29
N ASP A 438 2.46 -14.30 11.55
CA ASP A 438 3.16 -15.14 10.58
C ASP A 438 3.96 -14.33 9.55
N LEU A 439 3.41 -13.21 9.07
CA LEU A 439 4.08 -12.32 8.14
C LEU A 439 5.11 -11.42 8.82
N PHE A 440 4.84 -11.00 10.07
CA PHE A 440 5.79 -10.19 10.84
C PHE A 440 7.04 -10.98 11.24
N THR A 441 6.90 -12.27 11.51
CA THR A 441 8.00 -13.15 11.92
C THR A 441 8.65 -13.89 10.75
N LYS A 442 8.08 -13.80 9.54
CA LYS A 442 8.64 -14.44 8.34
C LYS A 442 10.03 -13.91 8.03
N THR A 443 10.97 -14.80 7.74
CA THR A 443 12.26 -14.42 7.18
C THR A 443 12.06 -13.73 5.84
N LEU A 444 12.63 -12.55 5.66
CA LEU A 444 12.65 -11.85 4.38
C LEU A 444 13.90 -12.23 3.59
N HIS A 445 13.78 -12.18 2.27
CA HIS A 445 14.83 -12.60 1.37
C HIS A 445 15.20 -11.55 0.35
N GLU A 446 16.48 -11.51 0.03
CA GLU A 446 17.05 -10.92 -1.17
C GLU A 446 17.06 -11.95 -2.32
N ILE A 447 17.19 -11.46 -3.54
CA ILE A 447 17.43 -12.26 -4.73
C ILE A 447 18.80 -11.91 -5.32
N LYS A 448 19.56 -12.95 -5.74
CA LYS A 448 20.69 -12.79 -6.65
C LYS A 448 20.36 -13.47 -7.95
N ILE A 449 20.47 -12.72 -9.03
CA ILE A 449 20.20 -13.16 -10.38
C ILE A 449 21.54 -13.32 -11.07
N TYR A 450 21.89 -14.52 -11.49
CA TYR A 450 23.13 -14.80 -12.18
C TYR A 450 22.84 -15.06 -13.66
N ARG A 451 23.41 -14.24 -14.52
CA ARG A 451 23.39 -14.50 -15.96
C ARG A 451 24.22 -15.73 -16.26
N LEU A 452 23.72 -16.59 -17.15
CA LEU A 452 24.42 -17.77 -17.62
C LEU A 452 25.10 -17.50 -18.97
N ASP A 453 26.24 -18.16 -19.20
CA ASP A 453 26.89 -18.22 -20.49
C ASP A 453 26.21 -19.29 -21.40
N GLU A 454 26.66 -19.41 -22.64
CA GLU A 454 26.13 -20.38 -23.62
C GLU A 454 26.32 -21.84 -23.18
N SER A 455 27.19 -22.12 -22.20
CA SER A 455 27.39 -23.43 -21.60
C SER A 455 26.53 -23.71 -20.37
N GLY A 456 25.68 -22.73 -19.97
CA GLY A 456 24.83 -22.81 -18.80
C GLY A 456 25.57 -22.55 -17.47
N LYS A 457 26.76 -21.92 -17.50
CA LYS A 457 27.51 -21.56 -16.30
C LYS A 457 27.28 -20.08 -15.93
N ARG A 458 27.28 -19.81 -14.63
CA ARG A 458 27.24 -18.43 -14.12
C ARG A 458 28.44 -17.65 -14.63
N LEU A 459 28.21 -16.41 -15.11
CA LEU A 459 29.28 -15.45 -15.30
C LEU A 459 29.93 -15.10 -13.97
N VAL A 460 31.24 -14.92 -13.98
CA VAL A 460 32.05 -14.61 -12.79
C VAL A 460 32.64 -13.21 -12.87
N GLU A 461 33.21 -12.72 -11.78
CA GLU A 461 33.90 -11.43 -11.76
C GLU A 461 35.01 -11.40 -12.83
N GLY A 462 34.97 -10.36 -13.67
CA GLY A 462 35.87 -10.17 -14.80
C GLY A 462 35.27 -10.55 -16.16
N ASP A 463 34.15 -11.25 -16.19
CA ASP A 463 33.41 -11.50 -17.43
C ASP A 463 32.65 -10.24 -17.90
N ASP A 464 32.29 -10.22 -19.20
CA ASP A 464 31.40 -9.17 -19.71
C ASP A 464 29.93 -9.51 -19.40
N HIS A 465 29.37 -8.83 -18.42
CA HIS A 465 27.99 -9.02 -17.97
C HIS A 465 26.96 -8.29 -18.84
N ARG A 466 27.39 -7.52 -19.85
CA ARG A 466 26.48 -6.82 -20.75
C ARG A 466 25.80 -7.82 -21.70
N TRP A 467 24.50 -7.61 -21.89
CA TRP A 467 23.78 -8.35 -22.92
C TRP A 467 23.89 -7.61 -24.26
N ASP A 468 24.12 -8.40 -25.31
CA ASP A 468 24.04 -7.89 -26.70
C ASP A 468 22.60 -8.04 -27.21
N PRO A 469 21.87 -6.93 -27.48
CA PRO A 469 20.50 -6.99 -27.96
C PRO A 469 20.32 -7.70 -29.32
N SER A 470 21.38 -8.01 -30.03
CA SER A 470 21.34 -8.83 -31.25
C SER A 470 21.28 -10.34 -30.99
N THR A 471 21.48 -10.75 -29.73
CA THR A 471 21.40 -12.15 -29.27
C THR A 471 20.08 -12.42 -28.54
N PRO A 472 19.66 -13.69 -28.38
CA PRO A 472 18.53 -14.02 -27.52
C PRO A 472 18.71 -13.48 -26.09
N TRP A 473 17.57 -13.21 -25.42
CA TRP A 473 17.59 -12.84 -24.00
C TRP A 473 18.27 -13.93 -23.19
N PRO A 474 19.15 -13.60 -22.22
CA PRO A 474 19.95 -14.59 -21.52
C PRO A 474 19.12 -15.50 -20.61
N GLU A 475 19.64 -16.67 -20.33
CA GLU A 475 19.14 -17.52 -19.27
C GLU A 475 19.73 -17.11 -17.93
N PHE A 476 18.99 -17.41 -16.86
CA PHE A 476 19.34 -16.99 -15.51
C PHE A 476 19.25 -18.15 -14.52
N GLU A 477 20.11 -18.09 -13.53
CA GLU A 477 19.98 -18.83 -12.30
C GLU A 477 19.64 -17.87 -11.15
N TYR A 478 18.72 -18.27 -10.29
CA TYR A 478 18.17 -17.44 -9.22
C TYR A 478 18.55 -17.99 -7.86
N GLU A 479 19.09 -17.16 -6.99
CA GLU A 479 19.47 -17.52 -5.64
C GLU A 479 18.74 -16.66 -4.62
N LYS A 480 17.79 -17.27 -3.90
CA LYS A 480 17.04 -16.63 -2.81
C LYS A 480 17.82 -16.78 -1.52
N LYS A 481 18.19 -15.67 -0.88
CA LYS A 481 18.98 -15.64 0.35
C LYS A 481 18.24 -14.90 1.48
N PRO A 482 18.30 -15.40 2.73
CA PRO A 482 17.78 -14.63 3.87
C PRO A 482 18.51 -13.30 4.01
N ILE A 483 17.76 -12.25 4.30
CA ILE A 483 18.29 -10.95 4.71
C ILE A 483 18.60 -11.05 6.21
N THR A 484 19.88 -11.17 6.57
CA THR A 484 20.34 -11.37 7.95
C THR A 484 21.02 -10.13 8.53
N ASP A 485 21.55 -9.25 7.69
CA ASP A 485 22.48 -8.20 8.09
C ASP A 485 21.77 -6.89 8.46
N TYR A 486 20.46 -6.81 8.25
CA TYR A 486 19.67 -5.61 8.54
C TYR A 486 18.60 -5.92 9.57
N PRO A 487 18.75 -5.42 10.81
CA PRO A 487 17.70 -5.55 11.80
C PRO A 487 16.46 -4.82 11.28
N ARG A 488 15.34 -5.53 11.27
CA ARG A 488 14.07 -4.87 11.10
C ARG A 488 13.88 -3.96 12.31
N LYS A 489 13.47 -2.76 12.08
CA LYS A 489 13.37 -1.70 13.10
C LYS A 489 12.64 -2.13 14.39
N TRP A 490 11.74 -3.08 14.27
CA TRP A 490 10.76 -3.42 15.31
C TRP A 490 10.72 -4.90 15.67
N TRP A 491 11.07 -5.78 14.75
CA TRP A 491 10.94 -7.22 14.91
C TRP A 491 11.96 -7.96 14.07
N GLU A 492 12.95 -8.47 14.71
CA GLU A 492 13.71 -9.56 14.14
C GLU A 492 12.94 -10.88 14.36
N PRO A 493 13.12 -11.89 13.51
CA PRO A 493 12.61 -13.22 13.80
C PRO A 493 13.02 -13.66 15.22
N GLY A 494 12.06 -13.99 16.06
CA GLY A 494 12.28 -14.35 17.47
C GLY A 494 12.13 -13.23 18.50
N TYR A 495 12.05 -11.95 18.09
CA TYR A 495 11.82 -10.83 19.01
C TYR A 495 10.42 -10.23 18.91
N TRP A 496 9.56 -10.80 18.07
CA TRP A 496 8.19 -10.37 17.97
C TRP A 496 7.43 -10.61 19.27
N THR A 497 6.68 -9.62 19.68
CA THR A 497 5.62 -9.74 20.70
C THR A 497 4.38 -9.00 20.22
N ASN A 498 3.22 -9.45 20.64
CA ASN A 498 1.95 -8.86 20.20
C ASN A 498 1.78 -7.37 20.57
N LYS A 499 2.60 -6.83 21.49
CA LYS A 499 2.59 -5.38 21.77
C LYS A 499 2.81 -4.52 20.53
N TRP A 500 3.52 -5.05 19.51
CA TRP A 500 3.85 -4.34 18.28
C TRP A 500 2.67 -4.14 17.33
N TYR A 501 1.50 -4.69 17.63
CA TYR A 501 0.30 -4.38 16.85
C TYR A 501 -0.18 -2.93 17.05
N LEU A 502 0.07 -2.34 18.22
CA LEU A 502 -0.23 -0.92 18.47
C LEU A 502 1.01 -0.22 19.04
N ASP A 503 1.13 1.06 18.74
CA ASP A 503 2.22 1.89 19.19
C ASP A 503 2.12 2.25 20.67
N PRO A 504 3.27 2.51 21.35
CA PRO A 504 3.27 3.04 22.70
C PRO A 504 2.77 4.49 22.73
N VAL A 505 1.97 4.80 23.75
CA VAL A 505 1.69 6.19 24.09
C VAL A 505 2.95 6.81 24.71
N SER A 506 3.29 8.02 24.29
CA SER A 506 4.48 8.70 24.80
C SER A 506 4.45 8.85 26.33
N ARG A 507 5.52 8.43 27.01
CA ARG A 507 5.65 8.58 28.46
C ARG A 507 5.56 10.04 28.91
N ILE A 508 6.07 10.96 28.11
CA ILE A 508 6.00 12.39 28.39
C ILE A 508 4.54 12.86 28.41
N GLU A 509 3.73 12.36 27.48
CA GLU A 509 2.30 12.69 27.42
C GLU A 509 1.53 12.08 28.60
N ILE A 510 1.81 10.84 28.97
CA ILE A 510 1.19 10.18 30.14
C ILE A 510 1.54 10.96 31.44
N GLN A 511 2.78 11.42 31.58
CA GLN A 511 3.26 12.16 32.77
C GLN A 511 2.61 13.54 32.95
N LYS A 512 1.98 14.09 31.91
CA LYS A 512 1.23 15.35 32.01
C LYS A 512 -0.07 15.22 32.83
N GLY A 513 -0.56 14.00 33.04
CA GLY A 513 -1.62 13.72 34.00
C GLY A 513 -3.06 13.94 33.52
N TYR A 514 -3.31 14.05 32.20
CA TYR A 514 -4.67 14.21 31.66
C TYR A 514 -5.38 12.89 31.32
N GLY A 515 -5.05 11.83 32.03
CA GLY A 515 -5.76 10.55 31.90
C GLY A 515 -5.31 9.66 30.73
N LEU A 516 -4.17 9.97 30.09
CA LEU A 516 -3.57 9.06 29.12
C LEU A 516 -2.97 7.83 29.81
N THR A 517 -3.24 6.67 29.25
CA THR A 517 -2.74 5.38 29.70
C THR A 517 -1.97 4.67 28.60
N GLN A 518 -1.09 3.73 28.96
CA GLN A 518 -0.27 2.98 28.03
C GLN A 518 -1.02 1.82 27.38
N ASN A 519 -0.61 1.42 26.19
CA ASN A 519 -1.06 0.20 25.53
C ASN A 519 -0.45 -1.06 26.18
N PRO A 520 -1.09 -2.24 26.07
CA PRO A 520 -0.59 -3.49 26.63
C PRO A 520 0.83 -3.83 26.16
N GLY A 521 1.68 -4.23 27.10
CA GLY A 521 3.05 -4.68 26.81
C GLY A 521 4.13 -3.58 26.74
N TRP A 522 3.73 -2.30 26.84
CA TRP A 522 4.64 -1.16 26.80
C TRP A 522 4.98 -0.57 28.16
#